data_75c854423243e7158f431ff3e923010c
#
_entry.id   75c854423243e7158f431ff3e923010c
#
_cell.length_a   1.000
_cell.length_b   1.000
_cell.length_c   1.000
_cell.angle_alpha   90.00
_cell.angle_beta   90.00
_cell.angle_gamma   90.00
#
_symmetry.space_group_name_H-M   'P 1'
#
loop_
_entity.id
_entity.type
_entity.pdbx_description
1 polymer ?
#
loop_
_entity_poly.entity_id
_entity_poly.type
_entity_poly.pdbx_seq_one_letter_code
_entity_poly.pdbx_strand_id
1 'polypeptide(L)'
;MGVALGTAAVLPAVEALLIFLGLGMGLAAPFVLLCASPVLLKRLPRPGPWMEKLRQFLAFPLYATVIWLLWVLGRILGESGWLIGALLLLAVTFTLWLGYNFSRIGRIIAWILMLTFLVIGYSTLTPKEKTFSKVAAGWQEYDRSLLDQALEEGRPVFIDYTAAWCITCQVNKKLVLDTPEVQRLFHKNKVLLLRADWTRQDPEITEALAALGRNSVPVYAWYPAGSREPQLLPQILQESIIADLFNEKRKGK
;
A
#
# COMPACT_ATOMS: atom_id res chain seq x y z
N MET A 1 -1.50 -11.26 4.94
CA MET A 1 -0.15 -11.30 5.50
C MET A 1 0.20 -10.03 6.28
N GLY A 2 -0.11 -8.82 5.83
CA GLY A 2 0.21 -7.57 6.55
C GLY A 2 -0.35 -7.51 7.97
N VAL A 3 -1.59 -7.96 8.19
CA VAL A 3 -2.22 -7.99 9.52
C VAL A 3 -1.47 -8.94 10.47
N ALA A 4 -1.09 -10.14 9.99
CA ALA A 4 -0.36 -11.12 10.81
C ALA A 4 1.05 -10.64 11.18
N LEU A 5 1.75 -9.95 10.27
CA LEU A 5 3.05 -9.33 10.54
C LEU A 5 2.92 -8.14 11.50
N GLY A 6 1.89 -7.30 11.31
CA GLY A 6 1.63 -6.15 12.16
C GLY A 6 1.26 -6.54 13.60
N THR A 7 0.44 -7.57 13.77
CA THR A 7 0.09 -8.09 15.10
C THR A 7 1.27 -8.80 15.76
N ALA A 8 2.06 -9.57 15.00
CA ALA A 8 3.26 -10.25 15.53
C ALA A 8 4.33 -9.28 16.06
N ALA A 9 4.40 -8.05 15.50
CA ALA A 9 5.36 -7.03 15.96
C ALA A 9 5.00 -6.41 17.33
N VAL A 10 3.74 -6.54 17.78
CA VAL A 10 3.24 -5.94 19.03
C VAL A 10 3.03 -7.01 20.12
N LEU A 11 2.96 -8.28 19.74
CA LEU A 11 2.71 -9.39 20.66
C LEU A 11 3.99 -9.88 21.35
N PRO A 12 3.87 -10.52 22.55
CA PRO A 12 4.98 -11.23 23.19
C PRO A 12 5.63 -12.26 22.24
N ALA A 13 6.93 -12.47 22.40
CA ALA A 13 7.73 -13.30 21.48
C ALA A 13 7.16 -14.72 21.27
N VAL A 14 6.55 -15.31 22.28
CA VAL A 14 5.96 -16.66 22.19
C VAL A 14 4.74 -16.67 21.27
N GLU A 15 3.86 -15.68 21.36
CA GLU A 15 2.67 -15.59 20.54
C GLU A 15 3.02 -15.25 19.08
N ALA A 16 4.00 -14.37 18.89
CA ALA A 16 4.55 -14.08 17.57
C ALA A 16 5.12 -15.34 16.90
N LEU A 17 5.88 -16.15 17.67
CA LEU A 17 6.44 -17.41 17.18
C LEU A 17 5.36 -18.41 16.77
N LEU A 18 4.27 -18.52 17.54
CA LEU A 18 3.14 -19.41 17.22
C LEU A 18 2.44 -18.99 15.91
N ILE A 19 2.30 -17.69 15.67
CA ILE A 19 1.73 -17.18 14.42
C ILE A 19 2.62 -17.56 13.24
N PHE A 20 3.94 -17.37 13.35
CA PHE A 20 4.89 -17.73 12.28
C PHE A 20 4.97 -19.25 12.07
N LEU A 21 4.92 -20.05 13.13
CA LEU A 21 4.86 -21.51 13.02
C LEU A 21 3.58 -21.97 12.35
N GLY A 22 2.42 -21.40 12.73
CA GLY A 22 1.14 -21.71 12.10
C GLY A 22 1.13 -21.36 10.61
N LEU A 23 1.70 -20.21 10.25
CA LEU A 23 1.83 -19.77 8.85
C LEU A 23 2.79 -20.68 8.06
N GLY A 24 3.91 -21.05 8.66
CA GLY A 24 4.89 -21.98 8.07
C GLY A 24 4.31 -23.39 7.88
N MET A 25 3.60 -23.92 8.86
CA MET A 25 2.91 -25.21 8.76
C MET A 25 1.80 -25.18 7.71
N GLY A 26 1.01 -24.08 7.63
CA GLY A 26 -0.01 -23.92 6.60
C GLY A 26 0.58 -23.91 5.18
N LEU A 27 1.74 -23.28 5.00
CA LEU A 27 2.44 -23.24 3.72
C LEU A 27 3.09 -24.60 3.37
N ALA A 28 3.59 -25.33 4.37
CA ALA A 28 4.21 -26.64 4.19
C ALA A 28 3.18 -27.76 4.01
N ALA A 29 1.98 -27.63 4.58
CA ALA A 29 0.96 -28.66 4.60
C ALA A 29 0.64 -29.28 3.22
N PRO A 30 0.43 -28.52 2.12
CA PRO A 30 0.14 -29.12 0.82
C PRO A 30 1.32 -29.95 0.30
N PHE A 31 2.55 -29.54 0.55
CA PHE A 31 3.74 -30.28 0.14
C PHE A 31 3.94 -31.55 0.96
N VAL A 32 3.77 -31.46 2.27
CA VAL A 32 3.85 -32.63 3.17
C VAL A 32 2.76 -33.65 2.82
N LEU A 33 1.52 -33.22 2.57
CA LEU A 33 0.42 -34.09 2.14
C LEU A 33 0.72 -34.78 0.81
N LEU A 34 1.30 -34.08 -0.15
CA LEU A 34 1.71 -34.66 -1.42
C LEU A 34 2.83 -35.69 -1.25
N CYS A 35 3.82 -35.41 -0.39
CA CYS A 35 4.92 -36.34 -0.12
C CYS A 35 4.47 -37.56 0.69
N ALA A 36 3.53 -37.38 1.62
CA ALA A 36 3.01 -38.47 2.47
C ALA A 36 2.01 -39.40 1.74
N SER A 37 1.43 -38.95 0.64
CA SER A 37 0.39 -39.73 -0.08
C SER A 37 0.81 -40.08 -1.52
N PRO A 38 1.34 -41.30 -1.75
CA PRO A 38 1.69 -41.77 -3.11
C PRO A 38 0.48 -41.79 -4.08
N VAL A 39 -0.72 -41.88 -3.54
CA VAL A 39 -1.97 -41.86 -4.32
C VAL A 39 -2.25 -40.47 -4.89
N LEU A 40 -1.99 -39.42 -4.12
CA LEU A 40 -2.10 -38.04 -4.58
C LEU A 40 -1.06 -37.72 -5.66
N LEU A 41 0.16 -38.19 -5.48
CA LEU A 41 1.23 -38.03 -6.50
C LEU A 41 0.87 -38.68 -7.85
N LYS A 42 0.20 -39.86 -7.82
CA LYS A 42 -0.26 -40.55 -9.05
C LYS A 42 -1.41 -39.83 -9.75
N ARG A 43 -2.16 -38.99 -9.05
CA ARG A 43 -3.26 -38.18 -9.62
C ARG A 43 -2.77 -36.86 -10.23
N LEU A 44 -1.55 -36.44 -9.94
CA LEU A 44 -1.00 -35.25 -10.59
C LEU A 44 -0.81 -35.55 -12.10
N PRO A 45 -1.24 -34.62 -12.96
CA PRO A 45 -0.98 -34.75 -14.40
C PRO A 45 0.53 -34.78 -14.65
N ARG A 46 0.96 -35.69 -15.50
CA ARG A 46 2.38 -35.81 -15.87
C ARG A 46 2.89 -34.48 -16.45
N PRO A 47 4.16 -34.12 -16.18
CA PRO A 47 4.76 -32.92 -16.77
C PRO A 47 4.67 -32.99 -18.29
N GLY A 48 4.16 -31.93 -18.89
CA GLY A 48 3.89 -31.87 -20.31
C GLY A 48 3.68 -30.44 -20.82
N PRO A 49 3.25 -30.26 -22.07
CA PRO A 49 3.06 -28.93 -22.68
C PRO A 49 2.08 -28.03 -21.95
N TRP A 50 1.17 -28.58 -21.14
CA TRP A 50 0.23 -27.82 -20.32
C TRP A 50 0.95 -27.00 -19.24
N MET A 51 2.07 -27.51 -18.70
CA MET A 51 2.85 -26.85 -17.67
C MET A 51 3.53 -25.58 -18.19
N GLU A 52 3.95 -25.61 -19.46
CA GLU A 52 4.46 -24.42 -20.15
C GLU A 52 3.38 -23.36 -20.33
N LYS A 53 2.17 -23.76 -20.73
CA LYS A 53 1.02 -22.84 -20.83
C LYS A 53 0.62 -22.28 -19.48
N LEU A 54 0.65 -23.09 -18.41
CA LEU A 54 0.37 -22.63 -17.06
C LEU A 54 1.43 -21.62 -16.58
N ARG A 55 2.71 -21.89 -16.86
CA ARG A 55 3.81 -20.96 -16.56
C ARG A 55 3.63 -19.61 -17.26
N GLN A 56 3.27 -19.64 -18.52
CA GLN A 56 2.97 -18.43 -19.29
C GLN A 56 1.76 -17.69 -18.72
N PHE A 57 0.70 -18.40 -18.37
CA PHE A 57 -0.48 -17.79 -17.73
C PHE A 57 -0.13 -17.13 -16.39
N LEU A 58 0.67 -17.80 -15.56
CA LEU A 58 1.10 -17.25 -14.26
C LEU A 58 2.05 -16.05 -14.40
N ALA A 59 2.63 -15.81 -15.58
CA ALA A 59 3.43 -14.62 -15.84
C ALA A 59 2.56 -13.34 -15.91
N PHE A 60 1.29 -13.43 -16.33
CA PHE A 60 0.42 -12.24 -16.45
C PHE A 60 0.18 -11.51 -15.13
N PRO A 61 -0.13 -12.17 -14.00
CA PRO A 61 -0.20 -11.51 -12.69
C PRO A 61 1.11 -10.83 -12.30
N LEU A 62 2.26 -11.41 -12.64
CA LEU A 62 3.56 -10.81 -12.37
C LEU A 62 3.76 -9.52 -13.19
N TYR A 63 3.38 -9.51 -14.46
CA TYR A 63 3.42 -8.29 -15.27
C TYR A 63 2.47 -7.22 -14.73
N ALA A 64 1.27 -7.60 -14.30
CA ALA A 64 0.35 -6.68 -13.65
C ALA A 64 0.95 -6.07 -12.37
N THR A 65 1.66 -6.86 -11.59
CA THR A 65 2.40 -6.38 -10.40
C THR A 65 3.50 -5.39 -10.78
N VAL A 66 4.25 -5.65 -11.85
CA VAL A 66 5.29 -4.73 -12.34
C VAL A 66 4.68 -3.39 -12.76
N ILE A 67 3.57 -3.41 -13.51
CA ILE A 67 2.86 -2.19 -13.92
C ILE A 67 2.38 -1.40 -12.69
N TRP A 68 1.83 -2.10 -11.71
CA TRP A 68 1.40 -1.48 -10.47
C TRP A 68 2.57 -0.86 -9.68
N LEU A 69 3.71 -1.56 -9.58
CA LEU A 69 4.91 -1.05 -8.92
C LEU A 69 5.48 0.19 -9.64
N LEU A 70 5.46 0.22 -10.97
CA LEU A 70 5.85 1.39 -11.74
C LEU A 70 4.93 2.58 -11.48
N TRP A 71 3.63 2.33 -11.36
CA TRP A 71 2.67 3.37 -10.99
C TRP A 71 2.93 3.91 -9.57
N VAL A 72 3.18 3.03 -8.59
CA VAL A 72 3.56 3.41 -7.23
C VAL A 72 4.85 4.24 -7.22
N LEU A 73 5.85 3.81 -8.00
CA LEU A 73 7.12 4.54 -8.15
C LEU A 73 6.89 5.96 -8.68
N GLY A 74 5.98 6.12 -9.64
CA GLY A 74 5.57 7.43 -10.13
C GLY A 74 4.92 8.30 -9.03
N ARG A 75 4.16 7.67 -8.11
CA ARG A 75 3.58 8.40 -6.97
C ARG A 75 4.61 8.82 -5.92
N ILE A 76 5.70 8.07 -5.76
CA ILE A 76 6.77 8.38 -4.81
C ILE A 76 7.73 9.44 -5.36
N LEU A 77 8.13 9.30 -6.63
CA LEU A 77 9.18 10.12 -7.26
C LEU A 77 8.63 11.30 -8.09
N GLY A 78 7.31 11.41 -8.23
CA GLY A 78 6.65 12.39 -9.10
C GLY A 78 6.36 11.87 -10.51
N GLU A 79 5.84 12.75 -11.37
CA GLU A 79 5.31 12.38 -12.69
C GLU A 79 6.30 11.62 -13.59
N SER A 80 7.61 11.86 -13.44
CA SER A 80 8.64 11.16 -14.23
C SER A 80 9.08 9.83 -13.63
N GLY A 81 8.67 9.48 -12.41
CA GLY A 81 9.16 8.30 -11.69
C GLY A 81 8.84 6.98 -12.40
N TRP A 82 7.65 6.86 -12.99
CA TRP A 82 7.27 5.67 -13.75
C TRP A 82 8.10 5.49 -15.02
N LEU A 83 8.44 6.60 -15.70
CA LEU A 83 9.32 6.60 -16.88
C LEU A 83 10.73 6.15 -16.52
N ILE A 84 11.29 6.68 -15.44
CA ILE A 84 12.63 6.29 -14.94
C ILE A 84 12.64 4.79 -14.63
N GLY A 85 11.62 4.29 -13.93
CA GLY A 85 11.47 2.86 -13.63
C GLY A 85 11.36 1.99 -14.87
N ALA A 86 10.57 2.41 -15.86
CA ALA A 86 10.43 1.70 -17.14
C ALA A 86 11.74 1.66 -17.94
N LEU A 87 12.46 2.79 -17.99
CA LEU A 87 13.76 2.87 -18.65
C LEU A 87 14.82 2.02 -17.95
N LEU A 88 14.81 1.96 -16.61
CA LEU A 88 15.69 1.08 -15.84
C LEU A 88 15.40 -0.40 -16.14
N LEU A 89 14.13 -0.80 -16.18
CA LEU A 89 13.74 -2.16 -16.55
C LEU A 89 14.17 -2.51 -17.98
N LEU A 90 13.99 -1.58 -18.90
CA LEU A 90 14.43 -1.75 -20.29
C LEU A 90 15.95 -1.90 -20.36
N ALA A 91 16.70 -1.07 -19.65
CA ALA A 91 18.15 -1.12 -19.58
C ALA A 91 18.65 -2.44 -18.99
N VAL A 92 18.05 -2.92 -17.89
CA VAL A 92 18.37 -4.22 -17.28
C VAL A 92 18.10 -5.36 -18.28
N THR A 93 16.94 -5.36 -18.92
CA THR A 93 16.57 -6.39 -19.89
C THR A 93 17.54 -6.39 -21.08
N PHE A 94 17.88 -5.21 -21.58
CA PHE A 94 18.82 -5.05 -22.69
C PHE A 94 20.24 -5.51 -22.31
N THR A 95 20.72 -5.18 -21.09
CA THR A 95 22.04 -5.62 -20.63
C THR A 95 22.12 -7.13 -20.42
N LEU A 96 21.04 -7.74 -19.89
CA LEU A 96 20.96 -9.21 -19.77
C LEU A 96 20.97 -9.90 -21.14
N TRP A 97 20.22 -9.34 -22.10
CA TRP A 97 20.18 -9.86 -23.48
C TRP A 97 21.55 -9.74 -24.14
N LEU A 98 22.23 -8.60 -23.98
CA LEU A 98 23.57 -8.38 -24.52
C LEU A 98 24.59 -9.35 -23.90
N GLY A 99 24.51 -9.55 -22.58
CA GLY A 99 25.39 -10.47 -21.84
C GLY A 99 25.21 -11.94 -22.23
N TYR A 100 23.99 -12.33 -22.64
CA TYR A 100 23.69 -13.69 -23.09
C TYR A 100 24.16 -13.95 -24.54
N ASN A 101 23.97 -12.99 -25.43
CA ASN A 101 24.19 -13.18 -26.88
C ASN A 101 25.60 -12.80 -27.37
N PHE A 102 26.38 -12.06 -26.58
CA PHE A 102 27.67 -11.53 -27.00
C PHE A 102 28.86 -12.11 -26.23
N SER A 103 30.06 -11.93 -26.78
CA SER A 103 31.35 -12.36 -26.22
C SER A 103 31.67 -11.72 -24.87
N ARG A 104 32.84 -12.07 -24.28
CA ARG A 104 33.33 -11.49 -23.02
C ARG A 104 33.35 -9.96 -23.01
N ILE A 105 33.66 -9.34 -24.16
CA ILE A 105 33.68 -7.88 -24.30
C ILE A 105 32.26 -7.30 -24.18
N GLY A 106 31.26 -7.93 -24.84
CA GLY A 106 29.87 -7.50 -24.70
C GLY A 106 29.33 -7.56 -23.28
N ARG A 107 29.76 -8.55 -22.50
CA ARG A 107 29.41 -8.64 -21.06
C ARG A 107 30.01 -7.50 -20.23
N ILE A 108 31.27 -7.13 -20.50
CA ILE A 108 31.91 -6.02 -19.81
C ILE A 108 31.18 -4.70 -20.11
N ILE A 109 30.87 -4.46 -21.39
CA ILE A 109 30.08 -3.29 -21.83
C ILE A 109 28.70 -3.27 -21.15
N ALA A 110 28.02 -4.42 -21.10
CA ALA A 110 26.72 -4.55 -20.44
C ALA A 110 26.79 -4.18 -18.94
N TRP A 111 27.82 -4.66 -18.22
CA TRP A 111 28.02 -4.30 -16.82
C TRP A 111 28.33 -2.81 -16.62
N ILE A 112 29.15 -2.21 -17.49
CA ILE A 112 29.46 -0.77 -17.44
C ILE A 112 28.18 0.06 -17.66
N LEU A 113 27.38 -0.30 -18.68
CA LEU A 113 26.11 0.36 -18.96
C LEU A 113 25.14 0.23 -17.79
N MET A 114 25.00 -0.96 -17.19
CA MET A 114 24.15 -1.18 -16.04
C MET A 114 24.59 -0.33 -14.84
N LEU A 115 25.88 -0.27 -14.56
CA LEU A 115 26.44 0.54 -13.47
C LEU A 115 26.21 2.04 -13.73
N THR A 116 26.39 2.50 -14.96
CA THR A 116 26.13 3.88 -15.36
C THR A 116 24.65 4.24 -15.19
N PHE A 117 23.73 3.36 -15.62
CA PHE A 117 22.30 3.55 -15.43
C PHE A 117 21.88 3.53 -13.95
N LEU A 118 22.50 2.67 -13.12
CA LEU A 118 22.26 2.67 -11.67
C LEU A 118 22.74 3.95 -11.01
N VAL A 119 23.90 4.47 -11.39
CA VAL A 119 24.45 5.73 -10.84
C VAL A 119 23.59 6.93 -11.28
N ILE A 120 23.20 7.00 -12.55
CA ILE A 120 22.29 8.04 -13.05
C ILE A 120 20.93 7.93 -12.36
N GLY A 121 20.37 6.71 -12.26
CA GLY A 121 19.14 6.47 -11.54
C GLY A 121 19.21 6.93 -10.09
N TYR A 122 20.28 6.59 -9.38
CA TYR A 122 20.49 7.02 -7.99
C TYR A 122 20.59 8.54 -7.86
N SER A 123 21.30 9.23 -8.75
CA SER A 123 21.44 10.69 -8.73
C SER A 123 20.14 11.43 -9.07
N THR A 124 19.26 10.82 -9.86
CA THR A 124 17.93 11.38 -10.19
C THR A 124 16.85 11.02 -9.16
N LEU A 125 17.10 10.02 -8.31
CA LEU A 125 16.22 9.55 -7.25
C LEU A 125 16.31 10.38 -5.96
N THR A 126 17.11 11.48 -5.91
CA THR A 126 17.04 12.41 -4.78
C THR A 126 15.59 12.90 -4.65
N PRO A 127 14.95 12.70 -3.49
CA PRO A 127 13.56 13.06 -3.32
C PRO A 127 13.42 14.56 -3.52
N LYS A 128 12.88 14.98 -4.65
CA LYS A 128 12.45 16.35 -4.84
C LYS A 128 11.38 16.62 -3.79
N GLU A 129 11.53 17.71 -3.05
CA GLU A 129 10.60 18.18 -2.03
C GLU A 129 9.16 17.97 -2.42
N LYS A 130 8.32 17.73 -1.40
CA LYS A 130 6.88 17.47 -1.42
C LYS A 130 6.19 18.05 -2.67
N THR A 131 6.07 17.26 -3.72
CA THR A 131 5.19 17.63 -4.82
C THR A 131 3.79 17.28 -4.32
N PHE A 132 3.09 18.30 -3.82
CA PHE A 132 1.71 18.21 -3.40
C PHE A 132 0.91 17.48 -4.48
N SER A 133 0.56 16.23 -4.23
CA SER A 133 -0.50 15.59 -5.00
C SER A 133 -1.70 16.51 -4.89
N LYS A 134 -2.25 17.00 -6.02
CA LYS A 134 -3.48 17.79 -6.04
C LYS A 134 -4.49 17.11 -5.14
N VAL A 135 -4.68 17.67 -3.95
CA VAL A 135 -5.63 17.15 -2.99
C VAL A 135 -7.00 17.25 -3.63
N ALA A 136 -7.75 16.17 -3.69
CA ALA A 136 -9.11 16.17 -4.22
C ALA A 136 -9.92 17.26 -3.53
N ALA A 137 -10.85 17.88 -4.24
CA ALA A 137 -11.62 19.01 -3.73
C ALA A 137 -12.18 18.73 -2.33
N GLY A 138 -11.82 19.58 -1.36
CA GLY A 138 -12.27 19.47 0.02
C GLY A 138 -11.31 18.78 1.01
N TRP A 139 -10.32 18.02 0.54
CA TRP A 139 -9.30 17.43 1.39
C TRP A 139 -8.11 18.38 1.59
N GLN A 140 -7.52 18.36 2.78
CA GLN A 140 -6.28 19.07 3.10
C GLN A 140 -5.21 18.06 3.49
N GLU A 141 -3.94 18.42 3.30
CA GLU A 141 -2.83 17.60 3.79
C GLU A 141 -2.86 17.58 5.31
N TYR A 142 -2.51 16.42 5.89
CA TYR A 142 -2.42 16.28 7.34
C TYR A 142 -1.33 17.20 7.87
N ASP A 143 -1.71 18.00 8.84
CA ASP A 143 -0.86 18.87 9.62
C ASP A 143 -1.40 18.86 11.04
N ARG A 144 -0.53 18.59 12.02
CA ARG A 144 -0.91 18.49 13.41
C ARG A 144 -1.48 19.81 13.94
N SER A 145 -0.95 20.94 13.48
CA SER A 145 -1.43 22.25 13.88
C SER A 145 -2.86 22.52 13.41
N LEU A 146 -3.19 22.09 12.18
CA LEU A 146 -4.56 22.18 11.66
C LEU A 146 -5.53 21.27 12.40
N LEU A 147 -5.10 20.08 12.79
CA LEU A 147 -5.89 19.17 13.61
C LEU A 147 -6.17 19.82 14.97
N ASP A 148 -5.13 20.27 15.66
CA ASP A 148 -5.25 20.85 17.01
C ASP A 148 -6.16 22.08 16.99
N GLN A 149 -5.99 22.99 16.03
CA GLN A 149 -6.85 24.15 15.84
C GLN A 149 -8.32 23.75 15.64
N ALA A 150 -8.59 22.78 14.75
CA ALA A 150 -9.96 22.35 14.48
C ALA A 150 -10.62 21.70 15.70
N LEU A 151 -9.84 20.96 16.52
CA LEU A 151 -10.32 20.38 17.77
C LEU A 151 -10.61 21.45 18.84
N GLU A 152 -9.81 22.53 18.91
CA GLU A 152 -10.07 23.69 19.77
C GLU A 152 -11.33 24.44 19.37
N GLU A 153 -11.56 24.59 18.07
CA GLU A 153 -12.78 25.18 17.50
C GLU A 153 -14.03 24.27 17.70
N GLY A 154 -13.84 23.04 18.22
CA GLY A 154 -14.92 22.05 18.35
C GLY A 154 -15.45 21.53 17.01
N ARG A 155 -14.68 21.67 15.95
CA ARG A 155 -15.05 21.28 14.60
C ARG A 155 -14.86 19.75 14.40
N PRO A 156 -15.78 19.05 13.74
CA PRO A 156 -15.57 17.63 13.46
C PRO A 156 -14.45 17.44 12.43
N VAL A 157 -13.58 16.44 12.65
CA VAL A 157 -12.44 16.15 11.79
C VAL A 157 -12.47 14.68 11.36
N PHE A 158 -12.21 14.42 10.10
CA PHE A 158 -12.00 13.08 9.55
C PHE A 158 -10.60 12.98 8.95
N ILE A 159 -9.82 12.01 9.43
CA ILE A 159 -8.45 11.80 8.96
C ILE A 159 -8.36 10.46 8.23
N ASP A 160 -7.88 10.51 6.98
CA ASP A 160 -7.58 9.36 6.11
C ASP A 160 -6.07 9.12 6.11
N TYR A 161 -5.58 8.18 6.93
CA TYR A 161 -4.21 7.71 6.88
C TYR A 161 -4.08 6.68 5.77
N THR A 162 -3.38 7.05 4.72
CA THR A 162 -3.33 6.32 3.44
C THR A 162 -1.91 6.18 2.92
N ALA A 163 -1.72 5.33 1.90
CA ALA A 163 -0.48 5.27 1.14
C ALA A 163 -0.76 4.85 -0.31
N ALA A 164 0.11 5.26 -1.25
CA ALA A 164 -0.05 4.91 -2.65
C ALA A 164 0.04 3.39 -2.90
N TRP A 165 0.89 2.69 -2.16
CA TRP A 165 1.09 1.24 -2.25
C TRP A 165 -0.02 0.41 -1.53
N CYS A 166 -0.91 1.05 -0.80
CA CYS A 166 -1.99 0.41 -0.06
C CYS A 166 -3.22 0.20 -0.95
N ILE A 167 -3.42 -1.00 -1.46
CA ILE A 167 -4.56 -1.33 -2.36
C ILE A 167 -5.90 -1.06 -1.67
N THR A 168 -6.07 -1.50 -0.42
CA THR A 168 -7.30 -1.28 0.36
C THR A 168 -7.62 0.22 0.50
N CYS A 169 -6.58 1.05 0.73
CA CYS A 169 -6.74 2.50 0.80
C CYS A 169 -7.27 3.07 -0.53
N GLN A 170 -6.72 2.64 -1.66
CA GLN A 170 -7.16 3.11 -2.98
C GLN A 170 -8.59 2.67 -3.30
N VAL A 171 -8.97 1.46 -2.90
CA VAL A 171 -10.34 0.94 -3.06
C VAL A 171 -11.31 1.74 -2.21
N ASN A 172 -11.06 1.92 -0.91
CA ASN A 172 -11.91 2.70 0.00
C ASN A 172 -12.03 4.14 -0.44
N LYS A 173 -10.91 4.74 -0.90
CA LYS A 173 -10.91 6.10 -1.44
C LYS A 173 -11.88 6.22 -2.62
N LYS A 174 -11.72 5.35 -3.63
CA LYS A 174 -12.50 5.44 -4.88
C LYS A 174 -13.96 5.05 -4.71
N LEU A 175 -14.23 4.00 -3.91
CA LEU A 175 -15.58 3.42 -3.78
C LEU A 175 -16.40 4.00 -2.62
N VAL A 176 -15.77 4.73 -1.69
CA VAL A 176 -16.48 5.28 -0.52
C VAL A 176 -16.17 6.76 -0.34
N LEU A 177 -14.92 7.12 -0.06
CA LEU A 177 -14.58 8.48 0.36
C LEU A 177 -14.78 9.53 -0.76
N ASP A 178 -14.50 9.18 -2.01
CA ASP A 178 -14.61 10.09 -3.15
C ASP A 178 -16.02 10.06 -3.81
N THR A 179 -16.99 9.30 -3.24
CA THR A 179 -18.34 9.25 -3.76
C THR A 179 -19.08 10.57 -3.49
N PRO A 180 -19.95 11.02 -4.43
CA PRO A 180 -20.69 12.28 -4.27
C PRO A 180 -21.58 12.31 -3.02
N GLU A 181 -22.05 11.14 -2.56
CA GLU A 181 -22.90 11.01 -1.38
C GLU A 181 -22.11 11.28 -0.10
N VAL A 182 -20.97 10.62 0.07
CA VAL A 182 -20.11 10.81 1.23
C VAL A 182 -19.53 12.23 1.26
N GLN A 183 -19.11 12.75 0.12
CA GLN A 183 -18.60 14.14 0.03
C GLN A 183 -19.69 15.16 0.41
N ARG A 184 -20.94 14.94 0.00
CA ARG A 184 -22.07 15.80 0.41
C ARG A 184 -22.32 15.73 1.92
N LEU A 185 -22.20 14.54 2.54
CA LEU A 185 -22.35 14.36 3.98
C LEU A 185 -21.27 15.14 4.75
N PHE A 186 -20.02 15.02 4.32
CA PHE A 186 -18.91 15.75 4.94
C PHE A 186 -19.09 17.27 4.81
N HIS A 187 -19.43 17.75 3.62
CA HIS A 187 -19.65 19.18 3.38
C HIS A 187 -20.82 19.72 4.18
N LYS A 188 -21.97 19.02 4.21
CA LYS A 188 -23.17 19.42 4.97
C LYS A 188 -22.86 19.58 6.47
N ASN A 189 -22.01 18.71 7.01
CA ASN A 189 -21.64 18.70 8.43
C ASN A 189 -20.37 19.53 8.71
N LYS A 190 -19.83 20.27 7.74
CA LYS A 190 -18.64 21.12 7.85
C LYS A 190 -17.42 20.37 8.43
N VAL A 191 -17.26 19.11 8.03
CA VAL A 191 -16.14 18.25 8.48
C VAL A 191 -14.84 18.78 7.87
N LEU A 192 -13.80 18.89 8.68
CA LEU A 192 -12.44 19.07 8.20
C LEU A 192 -11.91 17.71 7.71
N LEU A 193 -11.54 17.63 6.44
CA LEU A 193 -11.03 16.41 5.83
C LEU A 193 -9.50 16.52 5.73
N LEU A 194 -8.79 15.70 6.49
CA LEU A 194 -7.34 15.62 6.46
C LEU A 194 -6.89 14.31 5.84
N ARG A 195 -5.89 14.39 4.96
CA ARG A 195 -5.27 13.21 4.34
C ARG A 195 -3.83 13.10 4.75
N ALA A 196 -3.50 12.03 5.48
CA ALA A 196 -2.17 11.69 5.94
C ALA A 196 -1.55 10.67 4.98
N ASP A 197 -0.79 11.14 3.98
CA ASP A 197 -0.14 10.30 2.99
C ASP A 197 1.18 9.73 3.53
N TRP A 198 1.12 8.50 4.01
CA TRP A 198 2.24 7.77 4.56
C TRP A 198 3.04 6.96 3.50
N THR A 199 2.92 7.31 2.24
CA THR A 199 3.62 6.63 1.14
C THR A 199 5.13 6.60 1.34
N ARG A 200 5.70 7.68 1.91
CA ARG A 200 7.14 7.85 2.18
C ARG A 200 7.50 7.66 3.66
N GLN A 201 6.57 7.15 4.47
CA GLN A 201 6.76 6.96 5.90
C GLN A 201 7.19 8.26 6.62
N ASP A 202 6.46 9.34 6.36
CA ASP A 202 6.69 10.64 7.01
C ASP A 202 6.71 10.47 8.54
N PRO A 203 7.73 11.03 9.23
CA PRO A 203 7.89 10.87 10.68
C PRO A 203 6.70 11.39 11.49
N GLU A 204 6.12 12.54 11.11
CA GLU A 204 4.97 13.14 11.80
C GLU A 204 3.75 12.24 11.71
N ILE A 205 3.47 11.70 10.50
CA ILE A 205 2.37 10.76 10.28
C ILE A 205 2.64 9.43 11.00
N THR A 206 3.90 8.99 11.06
CA THR A 206 4.30 7.78 11.78
C THR A 206 4.03 7.92 13.28
N GLU A 207 4.38 9.06 13.87
CA GLU A 207 4.10 9.36 15.28
C GLU A 207 2.60 9.44 15.54
N ALA A 208 1.83 10.08 14.66
CA ALA A 208 0.38 10.16 14.77
C ALA A 208 -0.28 8.76 14.70
N LEU A 209 0.18 7.87 13.82
CA LEU A 209 -0.28 6.48 13.76
C LEU A 209 0.07 5.71 15.04
N ALA A 210 1.29 5.89 15.58
CA ALA A 210 1.72 5.26 16.81
C ALA A 210 0.88 5.72 18.01
N ALA A 211 0.53 7.00 18.09
CA ALA A 211 -0.37 7.55 19.10
C ALA A 211 -1.78 6.94 19.07
N LEU A 212 -2.23 6.49 17.89
CA LEU A 212 -3.47 5.74 17.69
C LEU A 212 -3.33 4.23 17.96
N GLY A 213 -2.15 3.77 18.41
CA GLY A 213 -1.85 2.34 18.58
C GLY A 213 -1.79 1.57 17.26
N ARG A 214 -1.42 2.24 16.18
CA ARG A 214 -1.34 1.67 14.83
C ARG A 214 0.07 1.84 14.23
N ASN A 215 0.48 0.87 13.43
CA ASN A 215 1.78 0.87 12.74
C ASN A 215 1.63 0.57 11.23
N SER A 216 0.43 0.70 10.71
CA SER A 216 0.11 0.36 9.31
C SER A 216 -1.10 1.15 8.84
N VAL A 217 -1.28 1.24 7.51
CA VAL A 217 -2.44 1.83 6.85
C VAL A 217 -3.26 0.73 6.15
N PRO A 218 -4.59 0.89 5.96
CA PRO A 218 -5.39 2.09 6.21
C PRO A 218 -5.78 2.26 7.67
N VAL A 219 -5.82 3.53 8.12
CA VAL A 219 -6.45 3.93 9.40
C VAL A 219 -7.34 5.13 9.13
N TYR A 220 -8.55 5.09 9.67
CA TYR A 220 -9.52 6.17 9.58
C TYR A 220 -9.86 6.64 10.98
N ALA A 221 -9.54 7.89 11.27
CA ALA A 221 -9.82 8.50 12.58
C ALA A 221 -10.92 9.55 12.42
N TRP A 222 -12.00 9.37 13.18
CA TRP A 222 -13.10 10.30 13.27
C TRP A 222 -13.08 11.02 14.60
N TYR A 223 -13.02 12.34 14.58
CA TYR A 223 -13.16 13.19 15.75
C TYR A 223 -14.55 13.85 15.71
N PRO A 224 -15.48 13.44 16.58
CA PRO A 224 -16.79 14.11 16.69
C PRO A 224 -16.63 15.57 17.11
N ALA A 225 -17.60 16.42 16.72
CA ALA A 225 -17.57 17.82 17.15
C ALA A 225 -17.52 17.96 18.66
N GLY A 226 -16.52 18.68 19.16
CA GLY A 226 -16.29 18.91 20.59
C GLY A 226 -15.59 17.77 21.34
N SER A 227 -15.16 16.70 20.63
CA SER A 227 -14.37 15.62 21.22
C SER A 227 -12.91 15.70 20.77
N ARG A 228 -11.99 15.46 21.71
CA ARG A 228 -10.56 15.31 21.41
C ARG A 228 -10.14 13.84 21.28
N GLU A 229 -11.05 12.90 21.56
CA GLU A 229 -10.77 11.48 21.43
C GLU A 229 -11.22 10.97 20.06
N PRO A 230 -10.33 10.32 19.28
CA PRO A 230 -10.67 9.77 17.98
C PRO A 230 -11.43 8.45 18.12
N GLN A 231 -12.46 8.29 17.32
CA GLN A 231 -13.10 7.01 17.06
C GLN A 231 -12.43 6.39 15.82
N LEU A 232 -11.80 5.22 15.98
CA LEU A 232 -11.21 4.49 14.87
C LEU A 232 -12.27 3.70 14.12
N LEU A 233 -12.31 3.87 12.79
CA LEU A 233 -13.23 3.15 11.94
C LEU A 233 -12.61 1.85 11.40
N PRO A 234 -13.42 0.90 10.89
CA PRO A 234 -12.94 -0.31 10.27
C PRO A 234 -12.02 -0.04 9.08
N GLN A 235 -11.06 -0.94 8.83
CA GLN A 235 -10.13 -0.83 7.70
C GLN A 235 -10.83 -0.94 6.32
N ILE A 236 -11.98 -1.62 6.27
CA ILE A 236 -12.83 -1.69 5.08
C ILE A 236 -14.01 -0.75 5.34
N LEU A 237 -14.07 0.33 4.58
CA LEU A 237 -15.14 1.30 4.70
C LEU A 237 -16.36 0.88 3.87
N GLN A 238 -17.53 1.31 4.36
CA GLN A 238 -18.79 1.28 3.63
C GLN A 238 -19.46 2.65 3.79
N GLU A 239 -20.26 3.06 2.82
CA GLU A 239 -20.97 4.35 2.87
C GLU A 239 -21.89 4.45 4.11
N SER A 240 -22.51 3.33 4.51
CA SER A 240 -23.33 3.24 5.73
C SER A 240 -22.55 3.61 6.99
N ILE A 241 -21.29 3.16 7.12
CA ILE A 241 -20.44 3.47 8.28
C ILE A 241 -20.22 4.98 8.37
N ILE A 242 -19.95 5.63 7.22
CA ILE A 242 -19.77 7.09 7.19
C ILE A 242 -21.09 7.81 7.49
N ALA A 243 -22.21 7.33 6.98
CA ALA A 243 -23.54 7.90 7.25
C ALA A 243 -23.92 7.81 8.74
N ASP A 244 -23.59 6.70 9.38
CA ASP A 244 -23.90 6.46 10.81
C ASP A 244 -23.16 7.41 11.73
N LEU A 245 -21.95 7.91 11.38
CA LEU A 245 -21.22 8.92 12.14
C LEU A 245 -22.05 10.21 12.36
N PHE A 246 -22.96 10.51 11.45
CA PHE A 246 -23.81 11.69 11.51
C PHE A 246 -25.21 11.41 12.07
N ASN A 247 -25.62 10.12 12.11
CA ASN A 247 -26.92 9.71 12.64
C ASN A 247 -26.91 9.54 14.16
N GLU A 248 -25.77 9.19 14.77
CA GLU A 248 -25.64 9.06 16.23
C GLU A 248 -25.96 10.38 16.96
N LYS A 249 -25.69 11.55 16.35
CA LYS A 249 -26.12 12.86 16.89
C LYS A 249 -27.66 13.03 17.00
N ARG A 250 -28.44 12.19 16.34
CA ARG A 250 -29.92 12.26 16.36
C ARG A 250 -30.54 11.45 17.50
N LYS A 251 -29.80 10.49 18.07
CA LYS A 251 -30.30 9.61 19.16
C LYS A 251 -29.94 10.11 20.57
N GLY A 252 -29.13 11.15 20.70
CA GLY A 252 -28.68 11.74 21.97
C GLY A 252 -29.30 13.10 22.29
N LYS A 253 -30.46 13.44 21.72
CA LYS A 253 -31.27 14.60 22.11
C LYS A 253 -32.60 14.18 22.65
#